data_54cc288df0cad48f4644ef08982ceafe
#
_entry.id   54cc288df0cad48f4644ef08982ceafe
#
_cell.length_a   1.000
_cell.length_b   1.000
_cell.length_c   1.000
_cell.angle_alpha   90.00
_cell.angle_beta   90.00
_cell.angle_gamma   90.00
#
_symmetry.space_group_name_H-M   'P 1'
#
loop_
_entity.id
_entity.type
_entity.pdbx_description
1 polymer ?
#
loop_
_entity_poly.entity_id
_entity_poly.type
_entity_poly.pdbx_seq_one_letter_code
_entity_poly.pdbx_strand_id
1 'polypeptide(L)'
;MTTKNKNNKGELSYYELSLLSFLREDFPERAGDIEFIRERADHAAETYSQAIKNGHSHIEAEELASDKLFKGLAFSPYNTLVNILWNEFSEEIPEENTQSVALQILPLCSEVLQKYSISDDFIDTPEYDLLYTELTGTIQILLEDGKL
;
A
#
# COMPACT_ATOMS: atom_id res chain seq x y z
N MET A 1 26.26 -13.64 10.94
CA MET A 1 25.78 -13.97 10.58
C MET A 1 25.06 -14.02 9.82
N THR A 2 24.76 -13.54 9.58
CA THR A 2 23.97 -13.61 8.75
C THR A 2 23.56 -14.65 8.21
N THR A 3 23.80 -15.48 8.47
CA THR A 3 23.46 -16.62 7.97
C THR A 3 22.07 -16.93 7.92
N LYS A 4 21.31 -16.33 8.62
CA LYS A 4 19.98 -16.68 8.67
C LYS A 4 19.33 -16.68 7.34
N ASN A 5 19.61 -15.72 6.51
CA ASN A 5 18.88 -15.69 5.32
C ASN A 5 19.23 -16.71 4.35
N LYS A 6 20.41 -17.23 4.34
CA LYS A 6 20.66 -18.22 3.38
C LYS A 6 19.98 -19.46 3.69
N ASN A 7 19.67 -19.68 4.93
CA ASN A 7 18.99 -20.88 5.23
C ASN A 7 17.55 -20.84 4.89
N ASN A 8 17.04 -19.68 4.57
CA ASN A 8 15.63 -19.54 4.40
C ASN A 8 15.22 -19.40 2.97
N LYS A 9 15.85 -20.22 2.09
CA LYS A 9 15.42 -20.26 0.76
C LYS A 9 13.98 -20.60 0.72
N GLY A 10 13.15 -19.75 0.19
CA GLY A 10 11.75 -19.99 0.15
C GLY A 10 10.99 -19.61 1.40
N GLU A 11 11.69 -19.30 2.46
CA GLU A 11 11.05 -18.83 3.68
C GLU A 11 11.20 -17.34 3.82
N LEU A 12 10.19 -16.71 4.40
CA LEU A 12 10.20 -15.27 4.60
C LEU A 12 10.34 -14.96 6.08
N SER A 13 11.07 -13.89 6.39
CA SER A 13 11.21 -13.43 7.76
C SER A 13 9.87 -12.88 8.24
N TYR A 14 9.79 -12.65 9.55
CA TYR A 14 8.59 -12.07 10.13
C TYR A 14 8.22 -10.74 9.46
N TYR A 15 9.21 -9.87 9.25
CA TYR A 15 8.93 -8.58 8.65
C TYR A 15 8.56 -8.72 7.19
N GLU A 16 9.18 -9.65 6.47
CA GLU A 16 8.80 -9.89 5.08
C GLU A 16 7.37 -10.39 4.98
N LEU A 17 6.99 -11.32 5.85
CA LEU A 17 5.62 -11.83 5.84
C LEU A 17 4.61 -10.76 6.20
N SER A 18 4.93 -9.95 7.21
CA SER A 18 4.02 -8.88 7.62
C SER A 18 3.80 -7.88 6.49
N LEU A 19 4.88 -7.48 5.83
CA LEU A 19 4.76 -6.51 4.75
C LEU A 19 4.03 -7.12 3.55
N LEU A 20 4.37 -8.36 3.19
CA LEU A 20 3.70 -9.01 2.07
C LEU A 20 2.20 -9.13 2.31
N SER A 21 1.80 -9.52 3.51
CA SER A 21 0.40 -9.65 3.84
C SER A 21 -0.32 -8.31 3.71
N PHE A 22 0.31 -7.26 4.19
CA PHE A 22 -0.26 -5.92 4.09
C PHE A 22 -0.38 -5.48 2.62
N LEU A 23 0.66 -5.72 1.82
CA LEU A 23 0.63 -5.31 0.43
C LEU A 23 -0.44 -6.06 -0.35
N ARG A 24 -0.65 -7.33 -0.04
CA ARG A 24 -1.68 -8.09 -0.75
C ARG A 24 -3.05 -7.48 -0.57
N GLU A 25 -3.31 -6.86 0.57
CA GLU A 25 -4.61 -6.28 0.81
C GLU A 25 -4.72 -4.83 0.35
N ASP A 26 -3.68 -4.04 0.60
CA ASP A 26 -3.78 -2.60 0.39
C ASP A 26 -3.02 -2.12 -0.84
N PHE A 27 -2.02 -2.87 -1.28
CA PHE A 27 -1.21 -2.50 -2.45
C PHE A 27 -0.96 -3.75 -3.28
N PRO A 28 -2.01 -4.42 -3.77
CA PRO A 28 -1.79 -5.67 -4.49
C PRO A 28 -0.91 -5.51 -5.71
N GLU A 29 -0.87 -4.31 -6.29
CA GLU A 29 -0.01 -4.05 -7.43
C GLU A 29 1.47 -4.09 -7.05
N ARG A 30 1.80 -4.03 -5.76
CA ARG A 30 3.17 -4.06 -5.27
C ARG A 30 3.53 -5.34 -4.54
N ALA A 31 2.58 -6.26 -4.41
CA ALA A 31 2.81 -7.46 -3.62
C ALA A 31 3.87 -8.38 -4.22
N GLY A 32 4.18 -8.22 -5.51
CA GLY A 32 5.21 -9.01 -6.16
C GLY A 32 6.58 -8.36 -6.18
N ASP A 33 6.72 -7.19 -5.58
CA ASP A 33 8.00 -6.47 -5.58
C ASP A 33 8.90 -7.02 -4.48
N ILE A 34 9.59 -8.11 -4.80
CA ILE A 34 10.39 -8.86 -3.84
C ILE A 34 11.54 -8.01 -3.30
N GLU A 35 12.16 -7.21 -4.15
CA GLU A 35 13.28 -6.38 -3.71
C GLU A 35 12.84 -5.33 -2.71
N PHE A 36 11.70 -4.70 -2.96
CA PHE A 36 11.16 -3.73 -2.03
C PHE A 36 10.87 -4.37 -0.69
N ILE A 37 10.23 -5.55 -0.72
CA ILE A 37 9.85 -6.25 0.51
C ILE A 37 11.08 -6.60 1.33
N ARG A 38 12.11 -7.15 0.68
CA ARG A 38 13.32 -7.55 1.38
C ARG A 38 14.07 -6.35 1.95
N GLU A 39 14.21 -5.31 1.16
CA GLU A 39 14.93 -4.13 1.61
C GLU A 39 14.23 -3.49 2.80
N ARG A 40 12.93 -3.36 2.73
CA ARG A 40 12.18 -2.73 3.80
C ARG A 40 12.23 -3.60 5.07
N ALA A 41 12.14 -4.92 4.90
CA ALA A 41 12.21 -5.85 6.03
C ALA A 41 13.60 -5.79 6.70
N ASP A 42 14.65 -5.70 5.90
CA ASP A 42 16.00 -5.59 6.46
C ASP A 42 16.15 -4.30 7.27
N HIS A 43 15.62 -3.19 6.77
CA HIS A 43 15.67 -1.93 7.50
C HIS A 43 14.89 -2.01 8.81
N ALA A 44 13.74 -2.67 8.80
CA ALA A 44 12.95 -2.82 10.02
C ALA A 44 13.70 -3.66 11.05
N ALA A 45 14.32 -4.75 10.61
CA ALA A 45 15.07 -5.62 11.51
C ALA A 45 16.24 -4.86 12.12
N GLU A 46 16.93 -4.07 11.32
CA GLU A 46 18.05 -3.29 11.81
C GLU A 46 17.58 -2.21 12.77
N THR A 47 16.46 -1.58 12.48
CA THR A 47 15.89 -0.57 13.38
C THR A 47 15.57 -1.18 14.72
N TYR A 48 14.99 -2.38 14.73
CA TYR A 48 14.71 -3.09 15.97
C TYR A 48 16.00 -3.33 16.77
N SER A 49 17.02 -3.88 16.10
CA SER A 49 18.28 -4.18 16.77
C SER A 49 18.92 -2.94 17.37
N GLN A 50 18.94 -1.86 16.60
CA GLN A 50 19.54 -0.62 17.09
C GLN A 50 18.76 -0.06 18.28
N ALA A 51 17.43 -0.15 18.22
CA ALA A 51 16.63 0.36 19.33
C ALA A 51 16.92 -0.42 20.61
N ILE A 52 17.04 -1.73 20.53
CA ILE A 52 17.37 -2.55 21.70
C ILE A 52 18.74 -2.15 22.24
N LYS A 53 19.73 -1.99 21.36
CA LYS A 53 21.06 -1.60 21.78
C LYS A 53 21.07 -0.24 22.44
N ASN A 54 20.17 0.64 22.05
CA ASN A 54 20.09 1.98 22.60
C ASN A 54 19.23 2.06 23.85
N GLY A 55 18.78 0.94 24.37
CA GLY A 55 18.07 0.91 25.64
C GLY A 55 16.57 0.95 25.57
N HIS A 56 16.01 0.90 24.36
CA HIS A 56 14.54 0.87 24.23
C HIS A 56 13.99 -0.48 24.66
N SER A 57 12.75 -0.49 25.13
CA SER A 57 12.07 -1.72 25.44
C SER A 57 11.72 -2.46 24.17
N HIS A 58 11.31 -3.74 24.30
CA HIS A 58 10.87 -4.50 23.15
C HIS A 58 9.67 -3.84 22.46
N ILE A 59 8.75 -3.29 23.25
CA ILE A 59 7.58 -2.65 22.68
C ILE A 59 7.98 -1.43 21.88
N GLU A 60 8.87 -0.61 22.43
CA GLU A 60 9.34 0.58 21.73
C GLU A 60 10.10 0.20 20.45
N ALA A 61 10.93 -0.83 20.55
CA ALA A 61 11.70 -1.27 19.38
C ALA A 61 10.78 -1.79 18.29
N GLU A 62 9.72 -2.51 18.67
CA GLU A 62 8.75 -2.99 17.70
C GLU A 62 8.01 -1.83 17.01
N GLU A 63 7.67 -0.81 17.78
CA GLU A 63 7.00 0.34 17.19
C GLU A 63 7.89 1.04 16.17
N LEU A 64 9.17 1.22 16.52
CA LEU A 64 10.10 1.86 15.60
C LEU A 64 10.32 1.03 14.35
N ALA A 65 10.43 -0.29 14.52
CA ALA A 65 10.60 -1.18 13.37
C ALA A 65 9.36 -1.17 12.48
N SER A 66 8.19 -1.17 13.08
CA SER A 66 6.94 -1.15 12.33
C SER A 66 6.79 0.15 11.56
N ASP A 67 7.16 1.28 12.17
CA ASP A 67 7.11 2.56 11.48
C ASP A 67 8.01 2.54 10.25
N LYS A 68 9.18 1.90 10.38
CA LYS A 68 10.10 1.80 9.25
C LYS A 68 9.55 0.88 8.18
N LEU A 69 8.95 -0.23 8.60
CA LEU A 69 8.44 -1.24 7.68
C LEU A 69 7.35 -0.69 6.76
N PHE A 70 6.43 0.08 7.36
CA PHE A 70 5.25 0.56 6.64
C PHE A 70 5.33 2.01 6.21
N LYS A 71 6.52 2.60 6.28
CA LYS A 71 6.65 4.01 5.93
C LYS A 71 6.25 4.25 4.49
N GLY A 72 5.42 5.27 4.27
CA GLY A 72 4.96 5.62 2.94
C GLY A 72 3.79 4.80 2.45
N LEU A 73 3.24 3.91 3.29
CA LEU A 73 2.19 2.99 2.87
C LEU A 73 0.87 3.23 3.59
N ALA A 74 0.69 4.41 4.19
CA ALA A 74 -0.56 4.67 4.90
C ALA A 74 -1.71 4.99 3.95
N PHE A 75 -1.42 5.59 2.81
CA PHE A 75 -2.45 5.90 1.82
C PHE A 75 -2.37 4.92 0.67
N SER A 76 -3.47 4.24 0.38
CA SER A 76 -3.53 3.26 -0.71
C SER A 76 -4.44 3.79 -1.83
N PRO A 77 -3.87 4.14 -2.99
CA PRO A 77 -4.69 4.50 -4.14
C PRO A 77 -5.65 3.38 -4.54
N TYR A 78 -5.19 2.13 -4.46
CA TYR A 78 -6.04 1.00 -4.78
C TYR A 78 -7.30 0.98 -3.89
N ASN A 79 -7.13 1.12 -2.58
CA ASN A 79 -8.27 1.12 -1.67
C ASN A 79 -9.19 2.30 -1.91
N THR A 80 -8.62 3.44 -2.27
CA THR A 80 -9.44 4.60 -2.60
C THR A 80 -10.31 4.30 -3.82
N LEU A 81 -9.74 3.66 -4.85
CA LEU A 81 -10.52 3.29 -6.01
C LEU A 81 -11.61 2.27 -5.67
N VAL A 82 -11.29 1.28 -4.83
CA VAL A 82 -12.28 0.32 -4.39
C VAL A 82 -13.44 1.04 -3.70
N ASN A 83 -13.13 1.97 -2.81
CA ASN A 83 -14.15 2.71 -2.09
C ASN A 83 -15.00 3.56 -3.01
N ILE A 84 -14.38 4.19 -3.99
CA ILE A 84 -15.13 4.99 -4.97
C ILE A 84 -16.08 4.09 -5.77
N LEU A 85 -15.59 2.95 -6.20
CA LEU A 85 -16.42 2.03 -6.97
C LEU A 85 -17.63 1.55 -6.15
N TRP A 86 -17.39 1.23 -4.87
CA TRP A 86 -18.48 0.81 -4.00
C TRP A 86 -19.48 1.95 -3.75
N ASN A 87 -18.97 3.15 -3.49
CA ASN A 87 -19.83 4.25 -3.08
C ASN A 87 -20.56 4.93 -4.22
N GLU A 88 -19.87 5.04 -5.37
CA GLU A 88 -20.38 5.87 -6.46
C GLU A 88 -20.82 5.09 -7.69
N PHE A 89 -20.40 3.84 -7.83
CA PHE A 89 -20.67 3.08 -9.05
C PHE A 89 -21.21 1.68 -8.76
N SER A 90 -21.94 1.52 -7.65
CA SER A 90 -22.42 0.20 -7.27
C SER A 90 -23.42 -0.37 -8.25
N GLU A 91 -24.08 0.48 -9.03
CA GLU A 91 -25.03 -0.02 -10.02
C GLU A 91 -24.35 -0.44 -11.32
N GLU A 92 -23.22 0.20 -11.63
CA GLU A 92 -22.50 -0.11 -12.86
C GLU A 92 -21.50 -1.24 -12.69
N ILE A 93 -20.90 -1.37 -11.51
CA ILE A 93 -19.85 -2.35 -11.24
C ILE A 93 -20.32 -3.29 -10.15
N PRO A 94 -20.54 -4.58 -10.45
CA PRO A 94 -20.93 -5.54 -9.42
C PRO A 94 -19.89 -5.63 -8.32
N GLU A 95 -20.36 -5.87 -7.10
CA GLU A 95 -19.47 -5.87 -5.95
C GLU A 95 -18.32 -6.86 -6.11
N GLU A 96 -18.62 -8.04 -6.68
CA GLU A 96 -17.59 -9.05 -6.84
C GLU A 96 -16.53 -8.67 -7.86
N ASN A 97 -16.78 -7.64 -8.68
CA ASN A 97 -15.81 -7.19 -9.68
C ASN A 97 -15.02 -5.97 -9.22
N THR A 98 -15.32 -5.43 -8.06
CA THR A 98 -14.76 -4.15 -7.63
C THR A 98 -13.24 -4.18 -7.56
N GLN A 99 -12.69 -5.25 -6.96
CA GLN A 99 -11.24 -5.33 -6.79
C GLN A 99 -10.52 -5.46 -8.12
N SER A 100 -11.04 -6.31 -9.02
CA SER A 100 -10.39 -6.49 -10.30
C SER A 100 -10.49 -5.23 -11.16
N VAL A 101 -11.61 -4.52 -11.09
CA VAL A 101 -11.75 -3.27 -11.82
C VAL A 101 -10.80 -2.23 -11.26
N ALA A 102 -10.69 -2.15 -9.93
CA ALA A 102 -9.77 -1.19 -9.33
C ALA A 102 -8.33 -1.42 -9.79
N LEU A 103 -7.91 -2.68 -9.86
CA LEU A 103 -6.57 -2.99 -10.37
C LEU A 103 -6.42 -2.62 -11.83
N GLN A 104 -7.48 -2.84 -12.62
CA GLN A 104 -7.44 -2.53 -14.04
C GLN A 104 -7.29 -1.04 -14.28
N ILE A 105 -7.97 -0.20 -13.49
CA ILE A 105 -7.96 1.24 -13.76
C ILE A 105 -6.86 1.97 -13.00
N LEU A 106 -6.22 1.34 -12.03
CA LEU A 106 -5.20 2.01 -11.24
C LEU A 106 -4.11 2.65 -12.11
N PRO A 107 -3.51 1.93 -13.09
CA PRO A 107 -2.52 2.59 -13.93
C PRO A 107 -3.09 3.69 -14.80
N LEU A 108 -4.37 3.66 -15.09
CA LEU A 108 -5.00 4.72 -15.89
C LEU A 108 -5.22 5.98 -15.08
N CYS A 109 -5.10 5.90 -13.77
CA CYS A 109 -5.26 7.04 -12.88
C CYS A 109 -3.94 7.68 -12.46
N SER A 110 -2.83 7.23 -13.02
CA SER A 110 -1.52 7.68 -12.55
C SER A 110 -1.33 9.19 -12.75
N GLU A 111 -1.82 9.76 -13.84
CA GLU A 111 -1.68 11.20 -14.06
C GLU A 111 -2.42 12.00 -13.01
N VAL A 112 -3.59 11.54 -12.63
CA VAL A 112 -4.36 12.22 -11.60
C VAL A 112 -3.62 12.12 -10.26
N LEU A 113 -3.16 10.93 -9.93
CA LEU A 113 -2.48 10.71 -8.65
C LEU A 113 -1.22 11.54 -8.53
N GLN A 114 -0.50 11.74 -9.64
CA GLN A 114 0.74 12.49 -9.61
C GLN A 114 0.56 13.98 -9.34
N LYS A 115 -0.64 14.49 -9.49
CA LYS A 115 -0.89 15.90 -9.20
C LYS A 115 -0.86 16.23 -7.72
N TYR A 116 -0.92 15.22 -6.86
CA TYR A 116 -1.07 15.40 -5.42
C TYR A 116 0.19 14.98 -4.70
N SER A 117 0.54 15.72 -3.64
CA SER A 117 1.66 15.35 -2.77
C SER A 117 1.15 14.37 -1.74
N ILE A 118 1.25 13.09 -2.06
CA ILE A 118 0.69 12.04 -1.22
C ILE A 118 1.73 11.61 -0.18
N SER A 119 1.37 11.79 1.09
CA SER A 119 2.19 11.38 2.22
C SER A 119 1.36 10.46 3.11
N ASP A 120 1.95 10.00 4.20
CA ASP A 120 1.26 9.06 5.07
C ASP A 120 0.03 9.65 5.74
N ASP A 121 -0.03 10.97 5.88
CA ASP A 121 -1.21 11.60 6.46
C ASP A 121 -2.08 12.28 5.39
N PHE A 122 -1.92 11.90 4.14
CA PHE A 122 -2.65 12.53 3.04
C PHE A 122 -4.17 12.45 3.23
N ILE A 123 -4.64 11.32 3.77
CA ILE A 123 -6.08 11.10 3.92
C ILE A 123 -6.71 12.13 4.87
N ASP A 124 -5.90 12.73 5.73
CA ASP A 124 -6.39 13.73 6.69
C ASP A 124 -6.31 15.14 6.15
N THR A 125 -5.93 15.32 4.88
CA THR A 125 -5.80 16.65 4.28
C THR A 125 -7.02 16.96 3.43
N PRO A 126 -7.29 18.26 3.19
CA PRO A 126 -8.37 18.62 2.28
C PRO A 126 -8.17 18.12 0.86
N GLU A 127 -6.91 17.93 0.45
CA GLU A 127 -6.62 17.44 -0.88
C GLU A 127 -7.14 16.04 -1.11
N TYR A 128 -7.35 15.26 -0.06
CA TYR A 128 -7.91 13.92 -0.24
C TYR A 128 -9.30 13.98 -0.88
N ASP A 129 -10.13 14.92 -0.42
CA ASP A 129 -11.47 15.05 -1.00
C ASP A 129 -11.41 15.48 -2.46
N LEU A 130 -10.45 16.35 -2.79
CA LEU A 130 -10.27 16.75 -4.18
C LEU A 130 -9.83 15.56 -5.04
N LEU A 131 -8.92 14.75 -4.53
CA LEU A 131 -8.49 13.56 -5.26
C LEU A 131 -9.65 12.59 -5.44
N TYR A 132 -10.43 12.36 -4.40
CA TYR A 132 -11.58 11.46 -4.47
C TYR A 132 -12.53 11.92 -5.57
N THR A 133 -12.83 13.20 -5.61
CA THR A 133 -13.73 13.77 -6.61
C THR A 133 -13.16 13.62 -8.01
N GLU A 134 -11.87 13.91 -8.16
CA GLU A 134 -11.24 13.84 -9.47
C GLU A 134 -11.19 12.40 -9.98
N LEU A 135 -10.89 11.45 -9.08
CA LEU A 135 -10.88 10.04 -9.47
C LEU A 135 -12.28 9.57 -9.86
N THR A 136 -13.31 10.04 -9.13
CA THR A 136 -14.69 9.70 -9.48
C THR A 136 -15.00 10.16 -10.90
N GLY A 137 -14.59 11.38 -11.25
CA GLY A 137 -14.79 11.88 -12.61
C GLY A 137 -14.04 11.08 -13.64
N THR A 138 -12.82 10.68 -13.32
CA THR A 138 -12.02 9.87 -14.23
C THR A 138 -12.70 8.53 -14.50
N ILE A 139 -13.22 7.87 -13.46
CA ILE A 139 -13.93 6.61 -13.63
C ILE A 139 -15.16 6.79 -14.49
N GLN A 140 -15.90 7.88 -14.27
CA GLN A 140 -17.09 8.15 -15.07
C GLN A 140 -16.74 8.23 -16.55
N ILE A 141 -15.66 8.92 -16.87
CA ILE A 141 -15.22 9.05 -18.25
C ILE A 141 -14.82 7.69 -18.82
N LEU A 142 -14.11 6.88 -18.03
CA LEU A 142 -13.71 5.56 -18.49
C LEU A 142 -14.92 4.67 -18.78
N LEU A 143 -15.96 4.79 -17.95
CA LEU A 143 -17.19 4.04 -18.20
C LEU A 143 -17.87 4.48 -19.50
N GLU A 144 -17.95 5.80 -19.68
CA GLU A 144 -18.60 6.33 -20.88
C GLU A 144 -17.84 5.96 -22.14
N ASP A 145 -16.51 5.85 -22.05
CA ASP A 145 -15.68 5.47 -23.18
C ASP A 145 -15.63 3.97 -23.40
N GLY A 146 -16.33 3.20 -22.58
CA GLY A 146 -16.36 1.75 -22.74
C GLY A 146 -15.07 1.07 -22.37
N LYS A 147 -14.27 1.67 -21.49
CA LYS A 147 -12.97 1.10 -21.11
C LYS A 147 -13.02 0.28 -19.83
N LEU A 148 -14.19 0.14 -19.26
CA LEU A 148 -14.39 -0.69 -18.08
C LEU A 148 -15.36 -1.82 -18.32
#